data_e9b0f8a952abb2a06030c773aa05fafb
#
_entry.id   e9b0f8a952abb2a06030c773aa05fafb
#
_cell.length_a   1.000
_cell.length_b   1.000
_cell.length_c   1.000
_cell.angle_alpha   90.00
_cell.angle_beta   90.00
_cell.angle_gamma   90.00
#
_symmetry.space_group_name_H-M   'P 1'
#
loop_
_entity.id
_entity.type
_entity.pdbx_description
1 polymer ?
#
loop_
_entity_poly.entity_id
_entity_poly.type
_entity_poly.pdbx_seq_one_letter_code
_entity_poly.pdbx_strand_id
1 'polypeptide(L)'
;MGNRKRFVLVLCILFAIGANTFAYDGYSYRPTTNVQMKSDFSDYMANVSEKLQKNWVSPDILEEGHVRVIFKIDREGNVIEGEILESSGNNVYDESAVNAIHKSEPFGVFPENSTRQTLTINYTFDTSLVKTDKMKEYYELAKKYQYSDRQLALTYINQAIAEVQGDNESYFLYKRRGKIKEALGDHIGAREDFAQYEKMKTRVDIKRVHALKYQAEQEDTAFAYYYLAYAYEQIKDYENAIWAINKAIERTDLNNQYKRYRTELVKHQENL
;
A
#
# COMPACT_ATOMS: atom_id res chain seq x y z
N MET A 1 -47.75 3.50 19.69
CA MET A 1 -46.68 4.36 20.21
C MET A 1 -45.37 3.86 19.62
N GLY A 2 -44.94 4.48 18.52
CA GLY A 2 -43.83 4.03 17.69
C GLY A 2 -42.52 4.66 18.11
N ASN A 3 -41.56 3.83 18.38
CA ASN A 3 -40.17 4.23 18.61
C ASN A 3 -39.51 4.58 17.28
N ARG A 4 -39.52 5.85 16.90
CA ARG A 4 -38.68 6.37 15.84
C ARG A 4 -37.24 6.42 16.32
N LYS A 5 -36.44 5.42 15.98
CA LYS A 5 -35.00 5.48 16.11
C LYS A 5 -34.51 6.61 15.21
N ARG A 6 -33.94 7.64 15.82
CA ARG A 6 -33.27 8.75 15.17
C ARG A 6 -32.01 8.20 14.50
N PHE A 7 -32.07 8.04 13.17
CA PHE A 7 -30.87 8.04 12.34
C PHE A 7 -30.37 9.49 12.30
N VAL A 8 -29.59 9.88 13.28
CA VAL A 8 -28.82 11.11 13.25
C VAL A 8 -27.55 10.79 12.46
N LEU A 9 -27.57 11.14 11.22
CA LEU A 9 -26.55 11.86 10.48
C LEU A 9 -25.11 11.71 11.01
N VAL A 10 -24.53 10.54 10.77
CA VAL A 10 -23.07 10.33 10.83
C VAL A 10 -22.40 10.76 9.48
N LEU A 11 -23.20 11.35 8.58
CA LEU A 11 -22.72 11.76 7.24
C LEU A 11 -21.87 13.05 7.24
N CYS A 12 -21.81 13.78 8.36
CA CYS A 12 -21.03 15.04 8.41
C CYS A 12 -19.66 14.88 9.08
N ILE A 13 -19.29 13.73 9.63
CA ILE A 13 -18.00 13.52 10.31
C ILE A 13 -16.99 12.78 9.42
N LEU A 14 -17.45 12.10 8.37
CA LEU A 14 -16.56 11.42 7.41
C LEU A 14 -15.89 12.38 6.41
N PHE A 15 -16.26 13.66 6.39
CA PHE A 15 -15.60 14.67 5.54
C PHE A 15 -14.44 15.40 6.21
N ALA A 16 -14.14 15.12 7.48
CA ALA A 16 -13.11 15.84 8.23
C ALA A 16 -11.86 15.01 8.58
N ILE A 17 -11.84 13.69 8.29
CA ILE A 17 -10.71 12.81 8.64
C ILE A 17 -10.34 11.95 7.43
N GLY A 18 -10.13 12.57 6.33
CA GLY A 18 -9.68 11.95 5.10
C GLY A 18 -9.50 13.02 4.07
N ALA A 19 -8.69 14.02 4.39
CA ALA A 19 -8.19 14.93 3.38
C ALA A 19 -7.22 14.13 2.51
N ASN A 20 -7.78 13.33 1.58
CA ASN A 20 -7.01 12.85 0.44
C ASN A 20 -6.49 14.10 -0.27
N THR A 21 -5.26 14.48 0.05
CA THR A 21 -4.61 15.63 -0.56
C THR A 21 -4.18 15.22 -1.96
N PHE A 22 -5.02 15.55 -2.93
CA PHE A 22 -4.64 15.43 -4.33
C PHE A 22 -3.67 16.55 -4.66
N ALA A 23 -2.43 16.22 -5.00
CA ALA A 23 -1.47 17.17 -5.53
C ALA A 23 -1.45 17.07 -7.06
N TYR A 24 -1.61 18.20 -7.70
CA TYR A 24 -1.54 18.39 -9.14
C TYR A 24 -0.14 18.85 -9.53
N ASP A 25 0.58 18.16 -10.38
CA ASP A 25 1.83 18.64 -11.02
C ASP A 25 2.65 19.63 -10.15
N GLY A 26 2.85 19.29 -8.87
CA GLY A 26 3.61 20.15 -7.95
C GLY A 26 2.85 21.38 -7.41
N TYR A 27 1.60 21.58 -7.76
CA TYR A 27 0.76 22.64 -7.22
C TYR A 27 -0.22 22.09 -6.18
N SER A 28 -0.08 22.53 -4.93
CA SER A 28 -1.14 22.40 -3.95
C SER A 28 -2.35 23.20 -4.44
N TYR A 29 -3.51 22.56 -4.56
CA TYR A 29 -4.75 23.24 -4.96
C TYR A 29 -5.10 24.35 -3.95
N ARG A 30 -4.91 25.63 -4.35
CA ARG A 30 -5.59 26.77 -3.76
C ARG A 30 -6.78 27.12 -4.63
N PRO A 31 -7.99 27.22 -4.10
CA PRO A 31 -9.15 27.61 -4.88
C PRO A 31 -9.01 29.06 -5.32
N THR A 32 -8.70 29.28 -6.58
CA THR A 32 -8.84 30.57 -7.22
C THR A 32 -10.14 30.61 -8.00
N THR A 33 -10.86 31.69 -7.82
CA THR A 33 -12.21 31.94 -8.32
C THR A 33 -12.30 31.93 -9.83
N ASN A 34 -12.54 30.77 -10.44
CA ASN A 34 -13.17 30.67 -11.74
C ASN A 34 -14.10 29.43 -11.75
N VAL A 35 -15.38 29.66 -11.60
CA VAL A 35 -16.38 28.67 -11.16
C VAL A 35 -16.61 27.55 -12.16
N GLN A 36 -16.33 27.72 -13.45
CA GLN A 36 -16.69 26.77 -14.50
C GLN A 36 -15.59 25.78 -14.86
N MET A 37 -14.31 26.17 -14.85
CA MET A 37 -13.17 25.22 -15.03
C MET A 37 -12.95 24.31 -13.82
N LYS A 38 -13.56 24.65 -12.70
CA LYS A 38 -13.39 23.95 -11.41
C LYS A 38 -14.22 22.67 -11.33
N SER A 39 -15.35 22.61 -12.01
CA SER A 39 -16.26 21.45 -11.94
C SER A 39 -15.70 20.24 -12.67
N ASP A 40 -15.17 20.41 -13.88
CA ASP A 40 -14.85 19.30 -14.76
C ASP A 40 -13.69 18.44 -14.27
N PHE A 41 -12.58 19.06 -13.80
CA PHE A 41 -11.46 18.32 -13.22
C PHE A 41 -11.75 17.84 -11.79
N SER A 42 -12.59 18.55 -11.02
CA SER A 42 -13.03 18.08 -9.71
C SER A 42 -13.84 16.80 -9.85
N ASP A 43 -14.76 16.76 -10.81
CA ASP A 43 -15.59 15.59 -11.09
C ASP A 43 -14.75 14.43 -11.65
N TYR A 44 -13.79 14.73 -12.54
CA TYR A 44 -12.84 13.75 -13.03
C TYR A 44 -12.03 13.12 -11.89
N MET A 45 -11.48 13.94 -10.96
CA MET A 45 -10.73 13.46 -9.81
C MET A 45 -11.59 12.70 -8.80
N ALA A 46 -12.87 13.07 -8.66
CA ALA A 46 -13.82 12.31 -7.86
C ALA A 46 -14.03 10.91 -8.44
N ASN A 47 -14.20 10.80 -9.77
CA ASN A 47 -14.31 9.53 -10.47
C ASN A 47 -13.05 8.67 -10.36
N VAL A 48 -11.86 9.28 -10.44
CA VAL A 48 -10.58 8.60 -10.20
C VAL A 48 -10.55 8.01 -8.80
N SER A 49 -10.90 8.82 -7.79
CA SER A 49 -10.93 8.38 -6.39
C SER A 49 -11.95 7.25 -6.17
N GLU A 50 -13.14 7.36 -6.74
CA GLU A 50 -14.17 6.33 -6.65
C GLU A 50 -13.70 5.00 -7.27
N LYS A 51 -13.08 5.03 -8.46
CA LYS A 51 -12.52 3.85 -9.11
C LYS A 51 -11.43 3.20 -8.25
N LEU A 52 -10.51 3.99 -7.71
CA LEU A 52 -9.45 3.48 -6.84
C LEU A 52 -10.03 2.84 -5.58
N GLN A 53 -10.98 3.49 -4.91
CA GLN A 53 -11.64 2.94 -3.72
C GLN A 53 -12.42 1.66 -4.01
N LYS A 54 -13.14 1.62 -5.13
CA LYS A 54 -13.92 0.44 -5.55
C LYS A 54 -13.03 -0.77 -5.87
N ASN A 55 -11.88 -0.53 -6.49
CA ASN A 55 -10.96 -1.58 -6.92
C ASN A 55 -9.91 -1.93 -5.88
N TRP A 56 -9.79 -1.11 -4.82
CA TRP A 56 -8.88 -1.40 -3.74
C TRP A 56 -9.49 -2.44 -2.79
N VAL A 57 -8.88 -3.59 -2.80
CA VAL A 57 -9.15 -4.62 -1.79
C VAL A 57 -8.12 -4.40 -0.68
N SER A 58 -8.56 -3.79 0.41
CA SER A 58 -7.72 -3.66 1.61
C SER A 58 -7.28 -5.06 2.04
N PRO A 59 -5.98 -5.33 2.14
CA PRO A 59 -5.51 -6.63 2.58
C PRO A 59 -6.00 -6.90 3.99
N ASP A 60 -6.26 -8.16 4.27
CA ASP A 60 -6.68 -8.63 5.58
C ASP A 60 -5.51 -8.71 6.56
N ILE A 61 -4.82 -7.57 6.75
CA ILE A 61 -3.67 -7.40 7.61
C ILE A 61 -4.03 -6.43 8.72
N LEU A 62 -3.63 -6.75 9.94
CA LEU A 62 -4.07 -6.07 11.15
C LEU A 62 -3.20 -4.89 11.58
N GLU A 63 -2.20 -4.53 10.79
CA GLU A 63 -1.40 -3.33 11.05
C GLU A 63 -2.03 -2.14 10.32
N GLU A 64 -2.38 -1.10 11.08
CA GLU A 64 -2.74 0.19 10.50
C GLU A 64 -1.55 0.71 9.69
N GLY A 65 -1.80 1.12 8.48
CA GLY A 65 -0.78 1.67 7.62
C GLY A 65 -1.40 2.45 6.47
N HIS A 66 -0.58 3.26 5.84
CA HIS A 66 -0.96 3.94 4.62
C HIS A 66 0.11 3.70 3.56
N VAL A 67 -0.33 3.63 2.32
CA VAL A 67 0.54 3.57 1.15
C VAL A 67 0.29 4.83 0.34
N ARG A 68 1.32 5.61 0.10
CA ARG A 68 1.22 6.76 -0.78
C ARG A 68 1.91 6.46 -2.11
N VAL A 69 1.13 6.54 -3.17
CA VAL A 69 1.59 6.27 -4.53
C VAL A 69 1.45 7.55 -5.36
N ILE A 70 2.46 7.85 -6.16
CA ILE A 70 2.36 8.83 -7.22
C ILE A 70 2.34 8.09 -8.55
N PHE A 71 1.40 8.45 -9.43
CA PHE A 71 1.32 7.87 -10.76
C PHE A 71 0.88 8.93 -11.77
N LYS A 72 1.29 8.74 -13.01
CA LYS A 72 0.96 9.63 -14.11
C LYS A 72 0.10 8.89 -15.12
N ILE A 73 -0.94 9.56 -15.59
CA ILE A 73 -1.84 9.05 -16.61
C ILE A 73 -1.77 9.91 -17.87
N ASP A 74 -2.02 9.29 -19.01
CA ASP A 74 -2.20 9.95 -20.29
C ASP A 74 -3.60 10.54 -20.43
N ARG A 75 -3.90 11.16 -21.58
CA ARG A 75 -5.16 11.80 -21.86
C ARG A 75 -6.34 10.81 -21.91
N GLU A 76 -6.08 9.58 -22.26
CA GLU A 76 -7.03 8.48 -22.35
C GLU A 76 -7.29 7.83 -20.97
N GLY A 77 -6.45 8.17 -19.98
CA GLY A 77 -6.54 7.68 -18.61
C GLY A 77 -5.74 6.40 -18.35
N ASN A 78 -4.81 6.04 -19.23
CA ASN A 78 -3.90 4.92 -19.00
C ASN A 78 -2.71 5.37 -18.14
N VAL A 79 -2.26 4.51 -17.25
CA VAL A 79 -1.06 4.76 -16.44
C VAL A 79 0.18 4.62 -17.29
N ILE A 80 1.01 5.66 -17.34
CA ILE A 80 2.25 5.69 -18.11
C ILE A 80 3.49 5.59 -17.23
N GLU A 81 3.40 5.98 -15.96
CA GLU A 81 4.44 5.79 -14.94
C GLU A 81 3.85 5.85 -13.54
N GLY A 82 4.56 5.29 -12.55
CA GLY A 82 4.18 5.39 -11.15
C GLY A 82 5.28 4.91 -10.23
N GLU A 83 5.20 5.33 -8.95
CA GLU A 83 6.11 4.89 -7.89
C GLU A 83 5.41 4.94 -6.53
N ILE A 84 5.89 4.14 -5.59
CA ILE A 84 5.50 4.22 -4.19
C ILE A 84 6.34 5.30 -3.53
N LEU A 85 5.71 6.42 -3.13
CA LEU A 85 6.38 7.50 -2.41
C LEU A 85 6.60 7.16 -0.94
N GLU A 86 5.65 6.44 -0.36
CA GLU A 86 5.67 6.07 1.05
C GLU A 86 5.08 4.67 1.20
N SER A 87 5.95 3.73 1.57
CA SER A 87 5.56 2.36 1.83
C SER A 87 4.86 2.24 3.18
N SER A 88 3.86 1.39 3.27
CA SER A 88 3.25 1.02 4.55
C SER A 88 4.20 0.25 5.49
N GLY A 89 5.36 -0.19 4.97
CA GLY A 89 6.22 -1.14 5.65
C GLY A 89 5.74 -2.59 5.55
N ASN A 90 4.66 -2.82 4.82
CA ASN A 90 4.10 -4.14 4.55
C ASN A 90 3.84 -4.30 3.04
N ASN A 91 4.57 -5.21 2.41
CA ASN A 91 4.53 -5.40 0.96
C ASN A 91 3.14 -5.80 0.44
N VAL A 92 2.30 -6.46 1.25
CA VAL A 92 0.94 -6.85 0.85
C VAL A 92 0.04 -5.63 0.72
N TYR A 93 0.22 -4.62 1.58
CA TYR A 93 -0.47 -3.34 1.45
C TYR A 93 0.00 -2.58 0.21
N ASP A 94 1.31 -2.48 0.05
CA ASP A 94 1.91 -1.79 -1.08
C ASP A 94 1.43 -2.39 -2.40
N GLU A 95 1.41 -3.73 -2.50
CA GLU A 95 0.89 -4.46 -3.65
C GLU A 95 -0.61 -4.21 -3.87
N SER A 96 -1.41 -4.21 -2.80
CA SER A 96 -2.84 -3.97 -2.92
C SER A 96 -3.16 -2.59 -3.49
N ALA A 97 -2.37 -1.58 -3.10
CA ALA A 97 -2.48 -0.22 -3.61
C ALA A 97 -2.14 -0.16 -5.12
N VAL A 98 -1.04 -0.79 -5.52
CA VAL A 98 -0.63 -0.86 -6.94
C VAL A 98 -1.66 -1.63 -7.77
N ASN A 99 -2.13 -2.77 -7.28
CA ASN A 99 -3.18 -3.55 -7.95
C ASN A 99 -4.49 -2.78 -8.09
N ALA A 100 -4.84 -1.92 -7.13
CA ALA A 100 -6.00 -1.05 -7.24
C ALA A 100 -5.86 -0.04 -8.38
N ILE A 101 -4.67 0.52 -8.58
CA ILE A 101 -4.38 1.43 -9.70
C ILE A 101 -4.55 0.68 -11.03
N HIS A 102 -3.89 -0.47 -11.21
CA HIS A 102 -3.99 -1.27 -12.43
C HIS A 102 -5.43 -1.70 -12.75
N LYS A 103 -6.18 -2.17 -11.75
CA LYS A 103 -7.59 -2.56 -11.94
C LYS A 103 -8.51 -1.37 -12.26
N SER A 104 -8.06 -0.15 -12.01
CA SER A 104 -8.83 1.08 -12.26
C SER A 104 -8.59 1.65 -13.65
N GLU A 105 -7.57 1.18 -14.35
CA GLU A 105 -7.27 1.61 -15.73
C GLU A 105 -8.33 1.09 -16.75
N PRO A 106 -8.64 1.89 -17.77
CA PRO A 106 -8.32 3.30 -17.91
C PRO A 106 -9.19 4.17 -16.97
N PHE A 107 -8.62 5.28 -16.46
CA PHE A 107 -9.35 6.22 -15.60
C PHE A 107 -10.40 7.05 -16.36
N GLY A 108 -10.38 6.98 -17.66
CA GLY A 108 -11.26 7.71 -18.57
C GLY A 108 -10.57 8.92 -19.19
N VAL A 109 -11.18 9.42 -20.27
CA VAL A 109 -10.65 10.55 -21.04
C VAL A 109 -10.72 11.83 -20.20
N PHE A 110 -9.69 12.68 -20.31
CA PHE A 110 -9.70 13.99 -19.66
C PHE A 110 -10.87 14.85 -20.15
N PRO A 111 -11.33 15.80 -19.33
CA PRO A 111 -12.37 16.76 -19.75
C PRO A 111 -12.00 17.43 -21.08
N GLU A 112 -12.98 17.63 -21.95
CA GLU A 112 -12.78 18.20 -23.31
C GLU A 112 -12.08 19.55 -23.29
N ASN A 113 -12.32 20.35 -22.25
CA ASN A 113 -11.72 21.67 -22.07
C ASN A 113 -10.27 21.62 -21.63
N SER A 114 -9.75 20.45 -21.30
CA SER A 114 -8.36 20.29 -20.83
C SER A 114 -7.39 20.28 -22.00
N THR A 115 -6.36 21.13 -21.90
CA THR A 115 -5.20 21.12 -22.81
C THR A 115 -4.08 20.18 -22.34
N ARG A 116 -4.22 19.56 -21.16
CA ARG A 116 -3.22 18.66 -20.58
C ARG A 116 -3.12 17.38 -21.37
N GLN A 117 -1.90 16.93 -21.59
CA GLN A 117 -1.62 15.63 -22.22
C GLN A 117 -1.44 14.53 -21.17
N THR A 118 -0.99 14.92 -19.99
CA THR A 118 -0.77 14.01 -18.87
C THR A 118 -1.25 14.63 -17.56
N LEU A 119 -1.53 13.79 -16.56
CA LEU A 119 -1.89 14.20 -15.21
C LEU A 119 -1.13 13.33 -14.20
N THR A 120 -0.41 13.99 -13.28
CA THR A 120 0.24 13.30 -12.16
C THR A 120 -0.70 13.31 -10.94
N ILE A 121 -0.94 12.15 -10.38
CA ILE A 121 -1.86 11.92 -9.27
C ILE A 121 -1.05 11.37 -8.10
N ASN A 122 -1.21 12.02 -6.93
CA ASN A 122 -0.69 11.53 -5.66
C ASN A 122 -1.89 11.01 -4.86
N TYR A 123 -1.89 9.72 -4.54
CA TYR A 123 -3.00 9.07 -3.84
C TYR A 123 -2.52 8.28 -2.63
N THR A 124 -3.25 8.40 -1.53
CA THR A 124 -2.98 7.65 -0.30
C THR A 124 -4.07 6.61 -0.09
N PHE A 125 -3.66 5.36 0.02
CA PHE A 125 -4.52 4.25 0.44
C PHE A 125 -4.37 4.07 1.94
N ASP A 126 -5.45 4.30 2.68
CA ASP A 126 -5.50 4.09 4.13
C ASP A 126 -6.17 2.75 4.44
N THR A 127 -5.55 1.98 5.31
CA THR A 127 -6.07 0.68 5.70
C THR A 127 -7.09 0.82 6.81
N SER A 128 -8.33 0.42 6.54
CA SER A 128 -9.34 0.27 7.58
C SER A 128 -9.38 -1.18 8.06
N LEU A 129 -9.32 -1.39 9.37
CA LEU A 129 -9.47 -2.71 9.96
C LEU A 129 -10.85 -3.30 9.66
N VAL A 130 -10.91 -4.38 8.92
CA VAL A 130 -12.14 -5.16 8.75
C VAL A 130 -12.36 -5.98 10.02
N LYS A 131 -13.42 -5.63 10.74
CA LYS A 131 -13.73 -6.21 12.07
C LYS A 131 -14.56 -7.48 11.92
N THR A 132 -14.02 -8.67 11.87
CA THR A 132 -14.92 -9.83 12.12
C THR A 132 -14.25 -11.16 12.43
N ASP A 133 -12.93 -11.24 12.49
CA ASP A 133 -12.22 -12.49 12.68
C ASP A 133 -11.68 -12.57 14.12
N LYS A 134 -11.79 -13.73 14.77
CA LYS A 134 -11.26 -13.96 16.12
C LYS A 134 -9.77 -13.67 16.23
N MET A 135 -9.00 -13.97 15.19
CA MET A 135 -7.59 -13.64 15.14
C MET A 135 -7.39 -12.13 15.27
N LYS A 136 -8.18 -11.33 14.54
CA LYS A 136 -8.13 -9.86 14.61
C LYS A 136 -8.51 -9.34 15.97
N GLU A 137 -9.57 -9.88 16.57
CA GLU A 137 -10.00 -9.52 17.92
C GLU A 137 -8.86 -9.76 18.93
N TYR A 138 -8.24 -10.94 18.91
CA TYR A 138 -7.12 -11.26 19.79
C TYR A 138 -5.89 -10.40 19.53
N TYR A 139 -5.59 -10.10 18.28
CA TYR A 139 -4.49 -9.21 17.94
C TYR A 139 -4.71 -7.79 18.47
N GLU A 140 -5.91 -7.22 18.33
CA GLU A 140 -6.24 -5.91 18.87
C GLU A 140 -6.19 -5.88 20.40
N LEU A 141 -6.64 -6.95 21.06
CA LEU A 141 -6.48 -7.08 22.51
C LEU A 141 -5.00 -7.15 22.89
N ALA A 142 -4.18 -7.87 22.17
CA ALA A 142 -2.74 -7.89 22.39
C ALA A 142 -2.11 -6.50 22.25
N LYS A 143 -2.48 -5.72 21.20
CA LYS A 143 -2.05 -4.32 21.04
C LYS A 143 -2.48 -3.44 22.22
N LYS A 144 -3.71 -3.56 22.63
CA LYS A 144 -4.29 -2.77 23.74
C LYS A 144 -3.52 -2.97 25.03
N TYR A 145 -3.15 -4.19 25.36
CA TYR A 145 -2.50 -4.53 26.64
C TYR A 145 -0.98 -4.53 26.59
N GLN A 146 -0.31 -4.40 25.43
CA GLN A 146 1.14 -4.54 25.29
C GLN A 146 1.99 -3.62 26.19
N TYR A 147 1.43 -2.49 26.64
CA TYR A 147 2.13 -1.55 27.53
C TYR A 147 1.62 -1.59 28.98
N SER A 148 0.35 -1.94 29.21
CA SER A 148 -0.28 -1.95 30.52
C SER A 148 -0.23 -3.30 31.22
N ASP A 149 -0.34 -4.41 30.45
CA ASP A 149 -0.29 -5.79 30.95
C ASP A 149 0.32 -6.71 29.88
N ARG A 150 1.64 -6.80 29.89
CA ARG A 150 2.37 -7.57 28.87
C ARG A 150 2.09 -9.07 28.93
N GLN A 151 1.77 -9.61 30.12
CA GLN A 151 1.43 -11.03 30.25
C GLN A 151 0.08 -11.34 29.63
N LEU A 152 -0.89 -10.47 29.81
CA LEU A 152 -2.19 -10.56 29.17
C LEU A 152 -2.07 -10.37 27.65
N ALA A 153 -1.23 -9.42 27.20
CA ALA A 153 -0.92 -9.22 25.80
C ALA A 153 -0.29 -10.48 25.17
N LEU A 154 0.61 -11.16 25.90
CA LEU A 154 1.21 -12.43 25.43
C LEU A 154 0.16 -13.52 25.29
N THR A 155 -0.81 -13.58 26.21
CA THR A 155 -1.92 -14.53 26.12
C THR A 155 -2.74 -14.29 24.85
N TYR A 156 -3.14 -13.05 24.58
CA TYR A 156 -3.93 -12.73 23.39
C TYR A 156 -3.18 -12.95 22.09
N ILE A 157 -1.89 -12.60 21.99
CA ILE A 157 -1.14 -12.84 20.76
C ILE A 157 -0.94 -14.34 20.50
N ASN A 158 -0.83 -15.17 21.54
CA ASN A 158 -0.80 -16.62 21.38
C ASN A 158 -2.13 -17.17 20.86
N GLN A 159 -3.27 -16.62 21.33
CA GLN A 159 -4.59 -16.96 20.82
C GLN A 159 -4.73 -16.56 19.34
N ALA A 160 -4.28 -15.36 18.96
CA ALA A 160 -4.27 -14.93 17.56
C ALA A 160 -3.46 -15.87 16.66
N ILE A 161 -2.28 -16.29 17.12
CA ILE A 161 -1.43 -17.25 16.38
C ILE A 161 -2.10 -18.61 16.25
N ALA A 162 -2.84 -19.06 17.28
CA ALA A 162 -3.54 -20.35 17.24
C ALA A 162 -4.67 -20.36 16.19
N GLU A 163 -5.34 -19.22 15.96
CA GLU A 163 -6.42 -19.10 14.95
C GLU A 163 -5.90 -19.22 13.50
N VAL A 164 -4.62 -18.95 13.26
CA VAL A 164 -4.02 -18.91 11.91
C VAL A 164 -3.04 -20.06 11.65
N GLN A 165 -3.21 -21.21 12.29
CA GLN A 165 -2.33 -22.36 12.10
C GLN A 165 -2.19 -22.76 10.62
N GLY A 166 -0.95 -22.69 10.10
CA GLY A 166 -0.63 -23.03 8.72
C GLY A 166 -0.67 -21.87 7.72
N ASP A 167 -1.12 -20.68 8.13
CA ASP A 167 -1.07 -19.50 7.28
C ASP A 167 0.31 -18.82 7.34
N ASN A 168 0.99 -18.74 6.18
CA ASN A 168 2.30 -18.08 6.09
C ASN A 168 2.18 -16.55 5.99
N GLU A 169 1.02 -16.01 5.68
CA GLU A 169 0.82 -14.57 5.53
C GLU A 169 0.68 -13.86 6.89
N SER A 170 0.37 -14.60 7.94
CA SER A 170 0.26 -14.10 9.31
C SER A 170 1.60 -13.96 10.06
N TYR A 171 2.71 -13.78 9.33
CA TYR A 171 4.06 -13.64 9.91
C TYR A 171 4.20 -12.46 10.89
N PHE A 172 3.41 -11.39 10.71
CA PHE A 172 3.41 -10.21 11.58
C PHE A 172 3.04 -10.52 13.04
N LEU A 173 2.27 -11.58 13.30
CA LEU A 173 1.92 -12.04 14.64
C LEU A 173 3.17 -12.46 15.42
N TYR A 174 4.09 -13.15 14.77
CA TYR A 174 5.37 -13.53 15.38
C TYR A 174 6.24 -12.32 15.69
N LYS A 175 6.27 -11.32 14.80
CA LYS A 175 6.95 -10.04 15.09
C LYS A 175 6.38 -9.35 16.33
N ARG A 176 5.05 -9.32 16.45
CA ARG A 176 4.36 -8.75 17.62
C ARG A 176 4.68 -9.54 18.87
N ARG A 177 4.59 -10.87 18.83
CA ARG A 177 4.90 -11.73 19.98
C ARG A 177 6.34 -11.59 20.41
N GLY A 178 7.27 -11.53 19.49
CA GLY A 178 8.70 -11.29 19.79
C GLY A 178 8.91 -9.99 20.55
N LYS A 179 8.28 -8.88 20.12
CA LYS A 179 8.35 -7.60 20.85
C LYS A 179 7.77 -7.69 22.27
N ILE A 180 6.67 -8.40 22.47
CA ILE A 180 6.08 -8.59 23.80
C ILE A 180 6.98 -9.43 24.68
N LYS A 181 7.53 -10.54 24.19
CA LYS A 181 8.49 -11.39 24.91
C LYS A 181 9.75 -10.64 25.27
N GLU A 182 10.31 -9.87 24.36
CA GLU A 182 11.48 -9.02 24.62
C GLU A 182 11.21 -8.04 25.77
N ALA A 183 10.04 -7.40 25.77
CA ALA A 183 9.61 -6.49 26.83
C ALA A 183 9.30 -7.19 28.18
N LEU A 184 9.10 -8.51 28.19
CA LEU A 184 8.98 -9.36 29.36
C LEU A 184 10.33 -9.93 29.84
N GLY A 185 11.43 -9.70 29.08
CA GLY A 185 12.75 -10.24 29.37
C GLY A 185 13.02 -11.65 28.82
N ASP A 186 12.05 -12.21 28.07
CA ASP A 186 12.24 -13.49 27.35
C ASP A 186 12.97 -13.23 26.02
N HIS A 187 14.28 -12.98 26.12
CA HIS A 187 15.09 -12.67 24.93
C HIS A 187 15.30 -13.89 24.01
N ILE A 188 15.24 -15.11 24.56
CA ILE A 188 15.39 -16.34 23.77
C ILE A 188 14.13 -16.53 22.92
N GLY A 189 12.96 -16.56 23.55
CA GLY A 189 11.69 -16.70 22.85
C GLY A 189 11.39 -15.54 21.88
N ALA A 190 11.86 -14.32 22.19
CA ALA A 190 11.76 -13.20 21.28
C ALA A 190 12.60 -13.42 20.00
N ARG A 191 13.83 -13.92 20.14
CA ARG A 191 14.72 -14.24 19.01
C ARG A 191 14.14 -15.33 18.12
N GLU A 192 13.54 -16.36 18.71
CA GLU A 192 12.85 -17.41 17.97
C GLU A 192 11.69 -16.86 17.15
N ASP A 193 10.88 -15.99 17.74
CA ASP A 193 9.75 -15.35 17.06
C ASP A 193 10.22 -14.43 15.92
N PHE A 194 11.26 -13.65 16.11
CA PHE A 194 11.83 -12.82 15.04
C PHE A 194 12.42 -13.68 13.91
N ALA A 195 13.07 -14.79 14.23
CA ALA A 195 13.54 -15.73 13.20
C ALA A 195 12.39 -16.36 12.42
N GLN A 196 11.31 -16.71 13.10
CA GLN A 196 10.10 -17.25 12.44
C GLN A 196 9.42 -16.19 11.55
N TYR A 197 9.33 -14.95 12.03
CA TYR A 197 8.85 -13.81 11.25
C TYR A 197 9.64 -13.66 9.94
N GLU A 198 10.97 -13.58 10.01
CA GLU A 198 11.83 -13.41 8.83
C GLU A 198 11.69 -14.59 7.86
N LYS A 199 11.64 -15.83 8.37
CA LYS A 199 11.47 -17.03 7.55
C LYS A 199 10.14 -17.03 6.79
N MET A 200 9.04 -16.69 7.46
CA MET A 200 7.72 -16.66 6.85
C MET A 200 7.61 -15.50 5.85
N LYS A 201 8.06 -14.30 6.25
CA LYS A 201 8.09 -13.12 5.39
C LYS A 201 8.86 -13.40 4.09
N THR A 202 10.07 -13.96 4.19
CA THR A 202 10.89 -14.30 3.01
C THR A 202 10.15 -15.26 2.06
N ARG A 203 9.43 -16.25 2.57
CA ARG A 203 8.65 -17.16 1.73
C ARG A 203 7.53 -16.45 0.97
N VAL A 204 6.81 -15.55 1.66
CA VAL A 204 5.74 -14.74 1.04
C VAL A 204 6.33 -13.82 -0.01
N ASP A 205 7.42 -13.14 0.29
CA ASP A 205 8.09 -12.20 -0.62
C ASP A 205 8.62 -12.91 -1.89
N ILE A 206 9.24 -14.08 -1.76
CA ILE A 206 9.69 -14.89 -2.91
C ILE A 206 8.50 -15.30 -3.79
N LYS A 207 7.42 -15.82 -3.18
CA LYS A 207 6.21 -16.19 -3.93
C LYS A 207 5.63 -15.00 -4.69
N ARG A 208 5.63 -13.84 -4.05
CA ARG A 208 5.16 -12.58 -4.64
C ARG A 208 6.02 -12.16 -5.84
N VAL A 209 7.34 -12.17 -5.70
CA VAL A 209 8.27 -11.85 -6.79
C VAL A 209 7.97 -12.71 -8.03
N HIS A 210 7.72 -14.01 -7.87
CA HIS A 210 7.35 -14.87 -8.99
C HIS A 210 6.05 -14.43 -9.67
N ALA A 211 5.03 -14.07 -8.89
CA ALA A 211 3.76 -13.60 -9.43
C ALA A 211 3.90 -12.26 -10.16
N LEU A 212 4.63 -11.31 -9.56
CA LEU A 212 4.89 -10.00 -10.14
C LEU A 212 5.75 -10.07 -11.41
N LYS A 213 6.71 -11.00 -11.46
CA LYS A 213 7.48 -11.24 -12.68
C LYS A 213 6.59 -11.67 -13.83
N TYR A 214 5.73 -12.66 -13.59
CA TYR A 214 4.77 -13.10 -14.59
C TYR A 214 3.85 -11.95 -15.03
N GLN A 215 3.33 -11.18 -14.07
CA GLN A 215 2.47 -10.02 -14.36
C GLN A 215 3.21 -8.96 -15.20
N ALA A 216 4.44 -8.57 -14.82
CA ALA A 216 5.22 -7.58 -15.54
C ALA A 216 5.53 -8.02 -16.98
N GLU A 217 5.76 -9.32 -17.21
CA GLU A 217 5.97 -9.89 -18.54
C GLU A 217 4.69 -9.88 -19.40
N GLN A 218 3.51 -9.96 -18.80
CA GLN A 218 2.22 -9.89 -19.51
C GLN A 218 1.78 -8.44 -19.81
N GLU A 219 1.91 -7.54 -18.83
CA GLU A 219 1.51 -6.14 -18.98
C GLU A 219 2.50 -5.31 -19.79
N ASP A 220 3.78 -5.66 -19.73
CA ASP A 220 4.92 -5.02 -20.40
C ASP A 220 4.98 -3.49 -20.21
N THR A 221 4.57 -2.98 -19.05
CA THR A 221 4.53 -1.56 -18.72
C THR A 221 5.74 -1.14 -17.87
N ALA A 222 6.12 0.15 -17.94
CA ALA A 222 7.16 0.71 -17.09
C ALA A 222 6.83 0.54 -15.60
N PHE A 223 5.57 0.73 -15.23
CA PHE A 223 5.12 0.65 -13.83
C PHE A 223 5.18 -0.79 -13.31
N ALA A 224 4.76 -1.78 -14.09
CA ALA A 224 4.83 -3.19 -13.69
C ALA A 224 6.28 -3.63 -13.44
N TYR A 225 7.21 -3.24 -14.30
CA TYR A 225 8.64 -3.53 -14.09
C TYR A 225 9.27 -2.73 -12.96
N TYR A 226 8.86 -1.49 -12.72
CA TYR A 226 9.28 -0.75 -11.53
C TYR A 226 8.86 -1.47 -10.25
N TYR A 227 7.62 -1.95 -10.21
CA TYR A 227 7.10 -2.64 -9.02
C TYR A 227 7.77 -4.01 -8.82
N LEU A 228 8.08 -4.70 -9.90
CA LEU A 228 8.91 -5.91 -9.83
C LEU A 228 10.31 -5.62 -9.27
N ALA A 229 10.95 -4.51 -9.67
CA ALA A 229 12.23 -4.09 -9.12
C ALA A 229 12.14 -3.85 -7.62
N TYR A 230 11.09 -3.15 -7.17
CA TYR A 230 10.83 -2.94 -5.74
C TYR A 230 10.67 -4.27 -4.98
N ALA A 231 9.94 -5.23 -5.53
CA ALA A 231 9.77 -6.54 -4.90
C ALA A 231 11.09 -7.34 -4.80
N TYR A 232 11.94 -7.29 -5.81
CA TYR A 232 13.28 -7.88 -5.77
C TYR A 232 14.16 -7.22 -4.71
N GLU A 233 14.10 -5.89 -4.56
CA GLU A 233 14.85 -5.18 -3.51
C GLU A 233 14.46 -5.66 -2.10
N GLN A 234 13.15 -5.92 -1.85
CA GLN A 234 12.69 -6.40 -0.54
C GLN A 234 13.29 -7.75 -0.13
N ILE A 235 13.64 -8.59 -1.09
CA ILE A 235 14.34 -9.86 -0.84
C ILE A 235 15.87 -9.74 -1.01
N LYS A 236 16.37 -8.50 -1.20
CA LYS A 236 17.80 -8.17 -1.40
C LYS A 236 18.42 -8.79 -2.65
N ASP A 237 17.59 -9.12 -3.63
CA ASP A 237 18.03 -9.58 -4.95
C ASP A 237 18.27 -8.36 -5.86
N TYR A 238 19.35 -7.64 -5.57
CA TYR A 238 19.64 -6.37 -6.26
C TYR A 238 20.00 -6.57 -7.73
N GLU A 239 20.52 -7.71 -8.12
CA GLU A 239 20.80 -8.02 -9.53
C GLU A 239 19.51 -8.01 -10.36
N ASN A 240 18.51 -8.76 -9.90
CA ASN A 240 17.22 -8.81 -10.57
C ASN A 240 16.41 -7.51 -10.38
N ALA A 241 16.58 -6.79 -9.27
CA ALA A 241 15.99 -5.46 -9.09
C ALA A 241 16.52 -4.46 -10.14
N ILE A 242 17.84 -4.45 -10.37
CA ILE A 242 18.48 -3.60 -11.39
C ILE A 242 18.04 -4.02 -12.80
N TRP A 243 17.93 -5.32 -13.07
CA TRP A 243 17.38 -5.79 -14.34
C TRP A 243 15.96 -5.28 -14.56
N ALA A 244 15.09 -5.41 -13.58
CA ALA A 244 13.70 -4.99 -13.69
C ALA A 244 13.56 -3.47 -13.86
N ILE A 245 14.32 -2.66 -13.09
CA ILE A 245 14.26 -1.20 -13.23
C ILE A 245 14.80 -0.72 -14.59
N ASN A 246 15.77 -1.42 -15.18
CA ASN A 246 16.21 -1.13 -16.53
C ASN A 246 15.09 -1.38 -17.55
N LYS A 247 14.31 -2.45 -17.36
CA LYS A 247 13.12 -2.72 -18.17
C LYS A 247 12.06 -1.63 -18.05
N ALA A 248 11.86 -1.08 -16.85
CA ALA A 248 10.99 0.07 -16.66
C ALA A 248 11.49 1.32 -17.39
N ILE A 249 12.80 1.60 -17.32
CA ILE A 249 13.43 2.75 -18.00
C ILE A 249 13.28 2.66 -19.53
N GLU A 250 13.36 1.46 -20.10
CA GLU A 250 13.22 1.23 -21.55
C GLU A 250 11.80 1.51 -22.07
N ARG A 251 10.78 1.50 -21.20
CA ARG A 251 9.35 1.58 -21.55
C ARG A 251 8.72 2.96 -21.37
N THR A 252 9.50 3.96 -20.99
CA THR A 252 9.01 5.32 -20.81
C THR A 252 10.07 6.36 -21.12
N ASP A 253 9.67 7.46 -21.76
CA ASP A 253 10.54 8.62 -21.98
C ASP A 253 10.70 9.46 -20.70
N LEU A 254 9.78 9.31 -19.75
CA LEU A 254 9.74 10.03 -18.47
C LEU A 254 10.41 9.21 -17.36
N ASN A 255 11.69 8.90 -17.55
CA ASN A 255 12.39 7.88 -16.76
C ASN A 255 13.35 8.41 -15.67
N ASN A 256 13.30 9.70 -15.33
CA ASN A 256 14.26 10.30 -14.38
C ASN A 256 14.15 9.69 -12.96
N GLN A 257 12.95 9.38 -12.49
CA GLN A 257 12.72 8.73 -11.19
C GLN A 257 13.26 7.30 -11.18
N TYR A 258 13.03 6.53 -12.24
CA TYR A 258 13.52 5.16 -12.36
C TYR A 258 15.04 5.11 -12.45
N LYS A 259 15.67 6.11 -13.10
CA LYS A 259 17.14 6.25 -13.14
C LYS A 259 17.71 6.56 -11.75
N ARG A 260 17.05 7.40 -10.94
CA ARG A 260 17.46 7.64 -9.55
C ARG A 260 17.36 6.36 -8.73
N TYR A 261 16.22 5.69 -8.79
CA TYR A 261 16.01 4.43 -8.07
C TYR A 261 17.04 3.35 -8.48
N ARG A 262 17.33 3.23 -9.77
CA ARG A 262 18.40 2.36 -10.25
C ARG A 262 19.75 2.69 -9.60
N THR A 263 20.07 3.99 -9.48
CA THR A 263 21.32 4.42 -8.84
C THR A 263 21.39 4.01 -7.36
N GLU A 264 20.26 4.07 -6.68
CA GLU A 264 20.16 3.61 -5.27
C GLU A 264 20.32 2.10 -5.16
N LEU A 265 19.70 1.32 -6.03
CA LEU A 265 19.85 -0.15 -6.07
C LEU A 265 21.31 -0.58 -6.31
N VAL A 266 22.02 0.10 -7.22
CA VAL A 266 23.45 -0.18 -7.46
C VAL A 266 24.28 0.08 -6.20
N LYS A 267 24.04 1.19 -5.49
CA LYS A 267 24.72 1.49 -4.23
C LYS A 267 24.40 0.43 -3.16
N HIS A 268 23.17 -0.04 -3.07
CA HIS A 268 22.79 -1.10 -2.12
C HIS A 268 23.50 -2.42 -2.44
N GLN A 269 23.66 -2.74 -3.74
CA GLN A 269 24.38 -3.92 -4.19
C GLN A 269 25.88 -3.86 -3.83
N GLU A 270 26.52 -2.68 -4.01
CA GLU A 270 27.94 -2.48 -3.71
C GLU A 270 28.27 -2.53 -2.19
N ASN A 271 27.27 -2.33 -1.33
CA ASN A 271 27.42 -2.33 0.11
C ASN A 271 27.08 -3.69 0.77
N LEU A 272 26.85 -4.75 0.01
CA LEU A 272 26.69 -6.12 0.49
C LEU A 272 28.03 -6.84 0.64
#